data_75f1551621b8962e1b92eaac09ebf73b
#
_entry.id   75f1551621b8962e1b92eaac09ebf73b
#
_cell.length_a   1.000
_cell.length_b   1.000
_cell.length_c   1.000
_cell.angle_alpha   90.00
_cell.angle_beta   90.00
_cell.angle_gamma   90.00
#
_symmetry.space_group_name_H-M   'P 1'
#
loop_
_entity.id
_entity.type
_entity.pdbx_description
1 polymer ?
#
loop_
_entity_poly.entity_id
_entity_poly.type
_entity_poly.pdbx_seq_one_letter_code
_entity_poly.pdbx_strand_id
1 'polypeptide(L)'
;MKQNRNAFCGGAYSLILSAVVLTILIVVNILVNALPENLTKYDISAAKLYSITSNTKAVVNGLDEDVTIYWIVQADKEDAVIENLLNKYDSLSDHIQIVKKNPDVYPTFAEQYTDEEAANNSLVVECGERSRFIGYDDIYVQEADIYSYSYNTSFDGEGAITSAIDYVVCLLYTSPSPRDTR
;
A
#
# COMPACT_ATOMS: atom_id res chain seq x y z
N MET A 1 34.59 -29.81 -53.71
CA MET A 1 34.09 -28.45 -53.32
C MET A 1 32.61 -28.38 -52.97
N LYS A 2 31.88 -29.44 -52.68
CA LYS A 2 30.46 -29.44 -52.29
C LYS A 2 30.19 -29.48 -50.79
N GLN A 3 31.19 -29.83 -49.96
CA GLN A 3 31.01 -30.09 -48.53
C GLN A 3 30.93 -28.84 -47.68
N ASN A 4 31.49 -27.70 -48.10
CA ASN A 4 31.47 -26.45 -47.30
C ASN A 4 30.17 -25.65 -47.40
N ARG A 5 29.35 -25.86 -48.42
CA ARG A 5 28.08 -25.13 -48.56
C ARG A 5 27.02 -25.53 -47.51
N ASN A 6 26.97 -26.82 -47.16
CA ASN A 6 26.01 -27.31 -46.16
C ASN A 6 26.37 -26.88 -44.72
N ALA A 7 27.66 -26.79 -44.39
CA ALA A 7 28.14 -26.28 -43.12
C ALA A 7 27.90 -24.76 -43.00
N PHE A 8 28.06 -23.99 -44.08
CA PHE A 8 27.82 -22.58 -44.11
C PHE A 8 26.32 -22.25 -43.96
N CYS A 9 25.44 -23.03 -44.63
CA CYS A 9 23.99 -22.86 -44.47
C CYS A 9 23.50 -23.23 -43.06
N GLY A 10 24.07 -24.24 -42.42
CA GLY A 10 23.74 -24.61 -41.04
C GLY A 10 24.16 -23.55 -40.03
N GLY A 11 25.36 -22.95 -40.19
CA GLY A 11 25.83 -21.86 -39.35
C GLY A 11 25.02 -20.58 -39.52
N ALA A 12 24.68 -20.21 -40.73
CA ALA A 12 23.84 -19.05 -41.01
C ALA A 12 22.43 -19.21 -40.47
N TYR A 13 21.84 -20.38 -40.57
CA TYR A 13 20.53 -20.68 -40.00
C TYR A 13 20.52 -20.56 -38.45
N SER A 14 21.55 -21.08 -37.79
CA SER A 14 21.72 -20.96 -36.34
C SER A 14 21.85 -19.50 -35.90
N LEU A 15 22.62 -18.69 -36.64
CA LEU A 15 22.76 -17.26 -36.35
C LEU A 15 21.42 -16.50 -36.50
N ILE A 16 20.67 -16.80 -37.56
CA ILE A 16 19.35 -16.18 -37.78
C ILE A 16 18.40 -16.60 -36.68
N LEU A 17 18.37 -17.88 -36.30
CA LEU A 17 17.52 -18.36 -35.22
C LEU A 17 17.84 -17.70 -33.89
N SER A 18 19.14 -17.57 -33.55
CA SER A 18 19.56 -16.92 -32.30
C SER A 18 19.20 -15.42 -32.30
N ALA A 19 19.33 -14.73 -33.43
CA ALA A 19 18.92 -13.33 -33.54
C ALA A 19 17.41 -13.16 -33.36
N VAL A 20 16.59 -14.05 -33.92
CA VAL A 20 15.13 -14.04 -33.75
C VAL A 20 14.76 -14.26 -32.28
N VAL A 21 15.37 -15.26 -31.62
CA VAL A 21 15.12 -15.52 -30.17
C VAL A 21 15.50 -14.31 -29.32
N LEU A 22 16.66 -13.70 -29.60
CA LEU A 22 17.11 -12.52 -28.89
C LEU A 22 16.12 -11.35 -29.07
N THR A 23 15.64 -11.13 -30.27
CA THR A 23 14.66 -10.09 -30.58
C THR A 23 13.35 -10.34 -29.81
N ILE A 24 12.87 -11.59 -29.77
CA ILE A 24 11.66 -11.95 -29.02
C ILE A 24 11.86 -11.67 -27.53
N LEU A 25 13.00 -12.01 -26.93
CA LEU A 25 13.31 -11.75 -25.53
C LEU A 25 13.33 -10.25 -25.23
N ILE A 26 13.89 -9.43 -26.09
CA ILE A 26 13.90 -7.97 -25.95
C ILE A 26 12.47 -7.42 -26.01
N VAL A 27 11.67 -7.85 -26.98
CA VAL A 27 10.28 -7.41 -27.13
C VAL A 27 9.44 -7.81 -25.92
N VAL A 28 9.59 -9.04 -25.41
CA VAL A 28 8.89 -9.51 -24.20
C VAL A 28 9.31 -8.69 -22.98
N ASN A 29 10.60 -8.38 -22.84
CA ASN A 29 11.08 -7.55 -21.71
C ASN A 29 10.49 -6.14 -21.77
N ILE A 30 10.46 -5.51 -22.94
CA ILE A 30 9.84 -4.19 -23.13
C ILE A 30 8.34 -4.26 -22.82
N LEU A 31 7.66 -5.32 -23.30
CA LEU A 31 6.23 -5.50 -23.05
C LEU A 31 5.92 -5.65 -21.56
N VAL A 32 6.70 -6.46 -20.84
CA VAL A 32 6.53 -6.65 -19.38
C VAL A 32 6.75 -5.34 -18.62
N ASN A 33 7.76 -4.55 -19.01
CA ASN A 33 8.02 -3.25 -18.39
C ASN A 33 6.98 -2.17 -18.77
N ALA A 34 6.26 -2.35 -19.86
CA ALA A 34 5.19 -1.43 -20.28
C ALA A 34 3.82 -1.79 -19.66
N LEU A 35 3.71 -2.96 -19.01
CA LEU A 35 2.48 -3.33 -18.32
C LEU A 35 2.30 -2.48 -17.07
N PRO A 36 1.08 -1.97 -16.81
CA PRO A 36 0.78 -1.28 -15.57
C PRO A 36 1.06 -2.19 -14.37
N GLU A 37 1.59 -1.61 -13.29
CA GLU A 37 2.01 -2.35 -12.09
C GLU A 37 0.90 -3.21 -11.45
N ASN A 38 -0.35 -2.82 -11.61
CA ASN A 38 -1.50 -3.57 -11.13
C ASN A 38 -1.71 -4.92 -11.81
N LEU A 39 -1.11 -5.16 -13.00
CA LEU A 39 -1.16 -6.44 -13.71
C LEU A 39 0.08 -7.30 -13.45
N THR A 40 1.19 -6.71 -13.01
CA THR A 40 2.46 -7.42 -12.79
C THR A 40 2.69 -7.80 -11.34
N LYS A 41 2.06 -7.09 -10.38
CA LYS A 41 2.16 -7.41 -8.95
C LYS A 41 1.01 -8.33 -8.54
N TYR A 42 1.20 -9.63 -8.66
CA TYR A 42 0.33 -10.61 -8.02
C TYR A 42 0.72 -10.74 -6.54
N ASP A 43 -0.23 -10.47 -5.67
CA ASP A 43 -0.06 -10.70 -4.24
C ASP A 43 -0.06 -12.20 -3.94
N ILE A 44 1.13 -12.78 -3.86
CA ILE A 44 1.37 -14.19 -3.51
C ILE A 44 1.65 -14.34 -2.01
N SER A 45 1.66 -13.25 -1.25
CA SER A 45 1.89 -13.33 0.19
C SER A 45 0.67 -13.89 0.91
N ALA A 46 0.90 -14.77 1.87
CA ALA A 46 -0.15 -15.31 2.73
C ALA A 46 -0.87 -14.20 3.54
N ALA A 47 -0.22 -13.05 3.71
CA ALA A 47 -0.73 -11.88 4.42
C ALA A 47 -1.58 -10.94 3.54
N LYS A 48 -1.73 -11.20 2.23
CA LYS A 48 -2.47 -10.35 1.28
C LYS A 48 -2.10 -8.85 1.37
N LEU A 49 -0.81 -8.56 1.56
CA LEU A 49 -0.26 -7.21 1.80
C LEU A 49 -0.68 -6.17 0.76
N TYR A 50 -1.07 -6.62 -0.43
CA TYR A 50 -1.40 -5.76 -1.56
C TYR A 50 -2.86 -5.86 -2.01
N SER A 51 -3.73 -6.57 -1.29
CA SER A 51 -5.15 -6.66 -1.61
C SER A 51 -5.99 -5.82 -0.66
N ILE A 52 -6.98 -5.13 -1.20
CA ILE A 52 -7.98 -4.40 -0.41
C ILE A 52 -9.25 -5.23 -0.33
N THR A 53 -9.74 -5.41 0.89
CA THR A 53 -10.93 -6.22 1.18
C THR A 53 -12.21 -5.52 0.68
N SER A 54 -13.28 -6.30 0.57
CA SER A 54 -14.61 -5.76 0.21
C SER A 54 -15.16 -4.82 1.28
N ASN A 55 -14.78 -5.02 2.55
CA ASN A 55 -15.19 -4.16 3.65
C ASN A 55 -14.59 -2.76 3.50
N THR A 56 -13.29 -2.67 3.28
CA THR A 56 -12.59 -1.40 3.03
C THR A 56 -13.19 -0.67 1.82
N LYS A 57 -13.46 -1.40 0.72
CA LYS A 57 -14.13 -0.80 -0.44
C LYS A 57 -15.51 -0.26 -0.12
N ALA A 58 -16.26 -0.94 0.73
CA ALA A 58 -17.59 -0.47 1.14
C ALA A 58 -17.50 0.81 1.98
N VAL A 59 -16.56 0.87 2.93
CA VAL A 59 -16.31 2.08 3.76
C VAL A 59 -15.87 3.24 2.88
N VAL A 60 -14.86 3.04 2.03
CA VAL A 60 -14.26 4.09 1.21
C VAL A 60 -15.23 4.62 0.13
N ASN A 61 -16.01 3.73 -0.50
CA ASN A 61 -17.02 4.15 -1.49
C ASN A 61 -18.27 4.79 -0.86
N GLY A 62 -18.44 4.64 0.43
CA GLY A 62 -19.53 5.29 1.19
C GLY A 62 -19.13 6.65 1.78
N LEU A 63 -17.96 7.18 1.45
CA LEU A 63 -17.52 8.49 1.94
C LEU A 63 -18.29 9.61 1.23
N ASP A 64 -18.92 10.47 2.02
CA ASP A 64 -19.57 11.70 1.60
C ASP A 64 -18.73 12.95 1.95
N GLU A 65 -17.69 12.78 2.78
CA GLU A 65 -16.81 13.84 3.27
C GLU A 65 -15.35 13.56 2.87
N ASP A 66 -14.55 14.62 2.74
CA ASP A 66 -13.15 14.52 2.38
C ASP A 66 -12.31 14.08 3.59
N VAL A 67 -11.53 13.05 3.40
CA VAL A 67 -10.61 12.48 4.40
C VAL A 67 -9.18 12.71 3.95
N THR A 68 -8.38 13.32 4.82
CA THR A 68 -6.95 13.51 4.59
C THR A 68 -6.16 12.53 5.43
N ILE A 69 -5.28 11.77 4.79
CA ILE A 69 -4.34 10.89 5.48
C ILE A 69 -2.95 11.51 5.39
N TYR A 70 -2.46 11.99 6.52
CA TYR A 70 -1.08 12.48 6.62
C TYR A 70 -0.15 11.31 6.88
N TRP A 71 0.84 11.15 6.05
CA TRP A 71 1.89 10.16 6.21
C TRP A 71 3.16 10.82 6.75
N ILE A 72 3.48 10.52 8.02
CA ILE A 72 4.63 11.06 8.74
C ILE A 72 5.84 10.21 8.40
N VAL A 73 6.72 10.73 7.55
CA VAL A 73 7.88 9.98 7.08
C VAL A 73 9.02 10.91 6.68
N GLN A 74 10.25 10.56 7.07
CA GLN A 74 11.45 11.22 6.60
C GLN A 74 11.72 10.83 5.13
N ALA A 75 12.36 11.73 4.39
CA ALA A 75 12.77 11.46 3.01
C ALA A 75 13.70 10.24 2.97
N ASP A 76 13.51 9.39 1.97
CA ASP A 76 14.27 8.15 1.74
C ASP A 76 14.09 7.06 2.83
N LYS A 77 13.08 7.19 3.69
CA LYS A 77 12.72 6.19 4.71
C LYS A 77 11.27 5.70 4.57
N GLU A 78 10.70 5.89 3.41
CA GLU A 78 9.36 5.43 3.09
C GLU A 78 9.29 3.90 3.10
N ASP A 79 8.29 3.36 3.81
CA ASP A 79 7.95 1.95 3.75
C ASP A 79 7.14 1.66 2.47
N ALA A 80 7.69 0.80 1.60
CA ALA A 80 7.06 0.50 0.31
C ALA A 80 5.71 -0.22 0.42
N VAL A 81 5.46 -0.95 1.52
CA VAL A 81 4.18 -1.64 1.75
C VAL A 81 3.11 -0.61 2.11
N ILE A 82 3.44 0.31 3.02
CA ILE A 82 2.55 1.40 3.43
C ILE A 82 2.29 2.34 2.25
N GLU A 83 3.31 2.72 1.47
CA GLU A 83 3.13 3.55 0.29
C GLU A 83 2.18 2.92 -0.73
N ASN A 84 2.37 1.64 -1.04
CA ASN A 84 1.48 0.92 -1.95
C ASN A 84 0.05 0.83 -1.41
N LEU A 85 -0.13 0.67 -0.10
CA LEU A 85 -1.44 0.63 0.53
C LEU A 85 -2.13 2.00 0.44
N LEU A 86 -1.42 3.08 0.80
CA LEU A 86 -1.93 4.45 0.72
C LEU A 86 -2.33 4.83 -0.71
N ASN A 87 -1.49 4.51 -1.71
CA ASN A 87 -1.81 4.75 -3.12
C ASN A 87 -3.09 4.01 -3.57
N LYS A 88 -3.39 2.87 -2.98
CA LYS A 88 -4.65 2.17 -3.26
C LYS A 88 -5.85 2.88 -2.66
N TYR A 89 -5.74 3.39 -1.42
CA TYR A 89 -6.81 4.18 -0.82
C TYR A 89 -7.11 5.43 -1.64
N ASP A 90 -6.07 6.16 -2.05
CA ASP A 90 -6.17 7.34 -2.93
C ASP A 90 -6.87 7.00 -4.26
N SER A 91 -6.57 5.83 -4.84
CA SER A 91 -7.18 5.38 -6.10
C SER A 91 -8.61 4.85 -5.96
N LEU A 92 -9.10 4.58 -4.75
CA LEU A 92 -10.45 4.05 -4.52
C LEU A 92 -11.51 5.12 -4.45
N SER A 93 -11.18 6.33 -4.01
CA SER A 93 -12.14 7.41 -3.84
C SER A 93 -11.48 8.77 -4.00
N ASP A 94 -12.14 9.67 -4.72
CA ASP A 94 -11.72 11.07 -4.87
C ASP A 94 -11.85 11.86 -3.54
N HIS A 95 -12.52 11.30 -2.53
CA HIS A 95 -12.63 11.86 -1.19
C HIS A 95 -11.43 11.54 -0.28
N ILE A 96 -10.46 10.75 -0.72
CA ILE A 96 -9.26 10.45 0.06
C ILE A 96 -8.08 11.20 -0.53
N GLN A 97 -7.38 11.96 0.31
CA GLN A 97 -6.16 12.65 -0.07
C GLN A 97 -4.99 12.19 0.80
N ILE A 98 -3.86 11.84 0.18
CA ILE A 98 -2.64 11.47 0.89
C ILE A 98 -1.66 12.63 0.88
N VAL A 99 -1.18 13.03 2.08
CA VAL A 99 -0.23 14.12 2.26
C VAL A 99 0.98 13.65 3.05
N LYS A 100 2.16 13.60 2.42
CA LYS A 100 3.42 13.29 3.14
C LYS A 100 3.83 14.47 4.01
N LYS A 101 4.21 14.19 5.27
CA LYS A 101 4.73 15.16 6.24
C LYS A 101 6.10 14.68 6.73
N ASN A 102 7.15 15.39 6.31
CA ASN A 102 8.50 15.09 6.79
C ASN A 102 8.70 15.69 8.19
N PRO A 103 8.97 14.87 9.23
CA PRO A 103 9.21 15.36 10.60
C PRO A 103 10.45 16.22 10.73
N ASP A 104 11.44 16.10 9.85
CA ASP A 104 12.61 16.98 9.86
C ASP A 104 12.25 18.43 9.46
N VAL A 105 11.18 18.61 8.68
CA VAL A 105 10.66 19.91 8.23
C VAL A 105 9.54 20.41 9.15
N TYR A 106 8.71 19.48 9.66
CA TYR A 106 7.54 19.76 10.49
C TYR A 106 7.61 18.97 11.80
N PRO A 107 8.57 19.27 12.71
CA PRO A 107 8.81 18.44 13.89
C PRO A 107 7.64 18.40 14.88
N THR A 108 6.86 19.46 14.95
CA THR A 108 5.71 19.56 15.88
C THR A 108 4.38 19.15 15.26
N PHE A 109 4.39 18.65 14.01
CA PHE A 109 3.14 18.28 13.34
C PHE A 109 2.42 17.13 14.05
N ALA A 110 3.15 16.09 14.44
CA ALA A 110 2.59 14.91 15.10
C ALA A 110 2.08 15.22 16.52
N GLU A 111 2.71 16.16 17.24
CA GLU A 111 2.34 16.56 18.61
C GLU A 111 0.89 17.09 18.72
N GLN A 112 0.27 17.47 17.60
CA GLN A 112 -1.11 17.93 17.56
C GLN A 112 -2.11 16.76 17.65
N TYR A 113 -1.66 15.54 17.41
CA TYR A 113 -2.50 14.35 17.27
C TYR A 113 -2.17 13.24 18.26
N THR A 114 -0.99 13.29 18.88
CA THR A 114 -0.53 12.31 19.88
C THR A 114 0.43 12.93 20.86
N ASP A 115 0.40 12.45 22.11
CA ASP A 115 1.37 12.79 23.15
C ASP A 115 2.64 11.92 23.07
N GLU A 116 2.64 10.90 22.21
CA GLU A 116 3.77 9.99 22.00
C GLU A 116 4.65 10.47 20.86
N GLU A 117 5.93 10.08 20.90
CA GLU A 117 6.86 10.34 19.78
C GLU A 117 6.41 9.55 18.54
N ALA A 118 6.06 10.26 17.48
CA ALA A 118 5.63 9.63 16.25
C ALA A 118 6.80 8.97 15.52
N ALA A 119 6.74 7.66 15.40
CA ALA A 119 7.72 6.90 14.61
C ALA A 119 7.60 7.20 13.11
N ASN A 120 8.67 6.97 12.34
CA ASN A 120 8.59 7.02 10.89
C ASN A 120 7.53 6.03 10.38
N ASN A 121 6.82 6.43 9.33
CA ASN A 121 5.73 5.68 8.72
C ASN A 121 4.46 5.57 9.59
N SER A 122 4.32 6.42 10.61
CA SER A 122 3.04 6.64 11.30
C SER A 122 2.09 7.45 10.42
N LEU A 123 0.79 7.31 10.68
CA LEU A 123 -0.25 7.98 9.91
C LEU A 123 -1.15 8.82 10.82
N VAL A 124 -1.75 9.85 10.26
CA VAL A 124 -2.88 10.58 10.87
C VAL A 124 -4.01 10.63 9.88
N VAL A 125 -5.16 10.15 10.25
CA VAL A 125 -6.40 10.24 9.46
C VAL A 125 -7.23 11.37 10.01
N GLU A 126 -7.62 12.33 9.17
CA GLU A 126 -8.37 13.52 9.54
C GLU A 126 -9.59 13.70 8.64
N CYS A 127 -10.72 14.03 9.24
CA CYS A 127 -11.95 14.42 8.58
C CYS A 127 -12.63 15.54 9.37
N GLY A 128 -12.67 16.75 8.81
CA GLY A 128 -13.18 17.93 9.49
C GLY A 128 -12.40 18.24 10.79
N GLU A 129 -13.10 18.21 11.93
CA GLU A 129 -12.50 18.46 13.25
C GLU A 129 -12.01 17.17 13.97
N ARG A 130 -12.17 16.01 13.33
CA ARG A 130 -11.81 14.73 13.92
C ARG A 130 -10.54 14.19 13.32
N SER A 131 -9.73 13.61 14.17
CA SER A 131 -8.51 12.96 13.75
C SER A 131 -8.26 11.68 14.55
N ARG A 132 -7.51 10.78 13.94
CA ARG A 132 -6.99 9.58 14.60
C ARG A 132 -5.55 9.34 14.19
N PHE A 133 -4.68 9.23 15.17
CA PHE A 133 -3.30 8.82 14.99
C PHE A 133 -3.21 7.30 14.91
N ILE A 134 -2.35 6.80 14.03
CA ILE A 134 -2.03 5.38 13.83
C ILE A 134 -0.51 5.27 13.94
N GLY A 135 -0.04 4.62 14.98
CA GLY A 135 1.37 4.36 15.19
C GLY A 135 1.91 3.30 14.22
N TYR A 136 3.22 3.27 14.05
CA TYR A 136 3.86 2.23 13.26
C TYR A 136 3.58 0.82 13.81
N ASP A 137 3.48 0.70 15.15
CA ASP A 137 3.19 -0.57 15.83
C ASP A 137 1.71 -1.01 15.68
N ASP A 138 0.81 -0.09 15.34
CA ASP A 138 -0.57 -0.42 14.98
C ASP A 138 -0.65 -1.01 13.56
N ILE A 139 0.29 -0.62 12.70
CA ILE A 139 0.38 -1.11 11.31
C ILE A 139 1.11 -2.45 11.25
N TYR A 140 2.20 -2.58 12.03
CA TYR A 140 3.01 -3.80 12.16
C TYR A 140 2.86 -4.38 13.56
N VAL A 141 1.81 -5.17 13.75
CA VAL A 141 1.47 -5.77 15.04
C VAL A 141 2.43 -6.90 15.39
N GLN A 142 3.06 -6.80 16.56
CA GLN A 142 3.93 -7.87 17.08
C GLN A 142 3.13 -8.81 17.99
N GLU A 143 3.00 -10.05 17.57
CA GLU A 143 2.39 -11.11 18.36
C GLU A 143 3.48 -12.00 18.98
N ALA A 144 3.47 -12.11 20.31
CA ALA A 144 4.36 -13.02 21.01
C ALA A 144 3.81 -14.44 20.95
N ASP A 145 4.54 -15.36 20.32
CA ASP A 145 4.22 -16.78 20.41
C ASP A 145 4.83 -17.37 21.70
N ILE A 146 3.96 -17.62 22.67
CA ILE A 146 4.34 -18.13 24.00
C ILE A 146 4.94 -19.54 23.92
N TYR A 147 4.62 -20.31 22.87
CA TYR A 147 5.11 -21.68 22.71
C TYR A 147 6.49 -21.76 22.07
N SER A 148 6.79 -20.84 21.15
CA SER A 148 8.09 -20.83 20.43
C SER A 148 9.08 -19.80 20.96
N TYR A 149 8.69 -18.97 21.94
CA TYR A 149 9.47 -17.82 22.43
C TYR A 149 9.95 -16.90 21.30
N SER A 150 9.14 -16.78 20.26
CA SER A 150 9.41 -15.92 19.10
C SER A 150 8.35 -14.83 18.97
N TYR A 151 8.73 -13.73 18.31
CA TYR A 151 7.79 -12.68 17.92
C TYR A 151 7.48 -12.82 16.45
N ASN A 152 6.19 -12.88 16.11
CA ASN A 152 5.72 -12.82 14.75
C ASN A 152 5.21 -11.40 14.50
N THR A 153 5.70 -10.75 13.44
CA THR A 153 5.18 -9.46 13.02
C THR A 153 4.15 -9.69 11.92
N SER A 154 2.92 -9.24 12.14
CA SER A 154 1.85 -9.24 11.14
C SER A 154 1.56 -7.82 10.66
N PHE A 155 1.26 -7.67 9.37
CA PHE A 155 0.88 -6.40 8.79
C PHE A 155 -0.64 -6.24 8.84
N ASP A 156 -1.15 -5.25 9.56
CA ASP A 156 -2.57 -4.90 9.68
C ASP A 156 -2.87 -3.46 9.24
N GLY A 157 -2.07 -2.92 8.31
CA GLY A 157 -2.24 -1.55 7.85
C GLY A 157 -3.62 -1.25 7.27
N GLU A 158 -4.23 -2.21 6.57
CA GLU A 158 -5.58 -2.05 6.03
C GLU A 158 -6.61 -1.93 7.16
N GLY A 159 -6.55 -2.80 8.17
CA GLY A 159 -7.45 -2.77 9.31
C GLY A 159 -7.32 -1.47 10.09
N ALA A 160 -6.10 -1.04 10.38
CA ALA A 160 -5.80 0.20 11.09
C ALA A 160 -6.35 1.45 10.35
N ILE A 161 -6.05 1.58 9.05
CA ILE A 161 -6.51 2.73 8.24
C ILE A 161 -8.03 2.72 8.08
N THR A 162 -8.65 1.58 7.73
CA THR A 162 -10.10 1.49 7.55
C THR A 162 -10.85 1.82 8.85
N SER A 163 -10.37 1.32 9.99
CA SER A 163 -10.95 1.62 11.30
C SER A 163 -10.80 3.08 11.68
N ALA A 164 -9.69 3.71 11.30
CA ALA A 164 -9.47 5.13 11.54
C ALA A 164 -10.39 6.00 10.66
N ILE A 165 -10.57 5.64 9.39
CA ILE A 165 -11.50 6.32 8.48
C ILE A 165 -12.94 6.21 9.04
N ASP A 166 -13.38 5.00 9.40
CA ASP A 166 -14.70 4.78 9.98
C ASP A 166 -14.91 5.61 11.25
N TYR A 167 -13.89 5.70 12.10
CA TYR A 167 -13.93 6.51 13.32
C TYR A 167 -14.08 8.01 13.05
N VAL A 168 -13.34 8.59 12.09
CA VAL A 168 -13.37 10.03 11.84
C VAL A 168 -14.59 10.46 11.03
N VAL A 169 -15.11 9.59 10.16
CA VAL A 169 -16.28 9.84 9.32
C VAL A 169 -17.58 9.50 10.04
N CYS A 170 -17.55 8.53 10.98
CA CYS A 170 -18.74 8.10 11.69
C CYS A 170 -19.34 9.30 12.45
N LEU A 171 -20.23 10.01 11.78
CA LEU A 171 -21.20 10.89 12.41
C LEU A 171 -21.91 10.03 13.45
N LEU A 172 -21.72 10.37 14.70
CA LEU A 172 -22.44 9.80 15.82
C LEU A 172 -23.89 9.46 15.41
N TYR A 173 -24.16 8.22 15.05
CA TYR A 173 -25.43 7.64 15.41
C TYR A 173 -25.44 7.55 16.95
N THR A 174 -25.49 8.68 17.61
CA THR A 174 -26.13 8.77 18.91
C THR A 174 -27.60 8.55 18.61
N SER A 175 -27.97 7.27 18.44
CA SER A 175 -29.33 6.88 18.72
C SER A 175 -29.65 7.44 20.10
N PRO A 176 -30.61 8.36 20.23
CA PRO A 176 -30.99 8.87 21.54
C PRO A 176 -31.32 7.66 22.41
N SER A 177 -30.58 7.54 23.51
CA SER A 177 -30.82 6.44 24.45
C SER A 177 -32.29 6.47 24.80
N PRO A 178 -33.01 5.31 24.88
CA PRO A 178 -34.40 5.27 25.32
C PRO A 178 -34.63 5.85 26.73
N ARG A 179 -33.58 6.33 27.40
CA ARG A 179 -33.61 7.01 28.73
C ARG A 179 -33.77 8.50 28.64
N ASP A 180 -33.57 9.13 27.47
CA ASP A 180 -33.64 10.60 27.33
C ASP A 180 -35.05 11.09 26.92
N THR A 181 -36.02 10.20 26.84
CA THR A 181 -37.46 10.54 26.64
C THR A 181 -38.24 10.39 27.94
N ARG A 182 -37.91 11.25 28.92
CA ARG A 182 -38.82 11.47 30.08
C ARG A 182 -38.78 12.95 30.46
#